data_c57bdc8238c884151c08c3e16a9425fe
#
_entry.id   c57bdc8238c884151c08c3e16a9425fe
#
_cell.length_a   1.000
_cell.length_b   1.000
_cell.length_c   1.000
_cell.angle_alpha   90.00
_cell.angle_beta   90.00
_cell.angle_gamma   90.00
#
_symmetry.space_group_name_H-M   'P 1'
#
loop_
_entity.id
_entity.type
_entity.pdbx_description
1 polymer ?
#
loop_
_entity_poly.entity_id
_entity_poly.type
_entity_poly.pdbx_seq_one_letter_code
_entity_poly.pdbx_strand_id
1 'polypeptide(L)'
;MFVRKDVTFKEAEEKVIKPFLSIKENASLSDEEKKAELSKIGLGDGEYGCAKAALNAYTCEAALKHPSLHINACTPGWIATDLTKGYAEKQGKSPAEVGMKSPEEGARVAVHLMMGQLAAEETGRYYGSDVVRSPLHKYRSPGAPAYNGEFP
;
A
#
# COMPACT_ATOMS: atom_id res chain seq x y z
N MET A 1 11.01 -0.96 7.49
CA MET A 1 11.62 0.38 7.44
C MET A 1 10.58 1.48 7.23
N PHE A 2 9.70 1.43 6.26
CA PHE A 2 8.73 2.49 5.93
C PHE A 2 7.69 2.86 7.01
N VAL A 3 7.62 2.14 8.10
CA VAL A 3 6.59 2.32 9.14
C VAL A 3 7.09 2.84 10.48
N ARG A 4 8.35 3.21 10.56
CA ARG A 4 8.92 3.79 11.78
C ARG A 4 8.67 5.31 11.81
N LYS A 5 8.22 5.84 12.95
CA LYS A 5 7.92 7.27 13.11
C LYS A 5 9.14 8.19 12.97
N ASP A 6 10.33 7.65 13.14
CA ASP A 6 11.61 8.35 13.11
C ASP A 6 12.33 8.26 11.75
N VAL A 7 11.76 7.56 10.77
CA VAL A 7 12.33 7.41 9.42
C VAL A 7 11.70 8.42 8.48
N THR A 8 12.50 9.29 7.92
CA THR A 8 12.07 10.23 6.89
C THR A 8 11.93 9.52 5.53
N PHE A 9 11.13 10.10 4.62
CA PHE A 9 11.06 9.59 3.24
C PHE A 9 12.44 9.61 2.55
N LYS A 10 13.28 10.62 2.85
CA LYS A 10 14.65 10.70 2.33
C LYS A 10 15.51 9.50 2.77
N GLU A 11 15.40 9.08 4.02
CA GLU A 11 16.10 7.87 4.47
C GLU A 11 15.55 6.60 3.81
N ALA A 12 14.24 6.52 3.61
CA ALA A 12 13.63 5.41 2.87
C ALA A 12 14.06 5.40 1.41
N GLU A 13 14.18 6.58 0.77
CA GLU A 13 14.73 6.72 -0.56
C GLU A 13 16.16 6.18 -0.66
N GLU A 14 17.05 6.62 0.23
CA GLU A 14 18.47 6.22 0.21
C GLU A 14 18.68 4.74 0.55
N LYS A 15 17.96 4.24 1.56
CA LYS A 15 18.21 2.89 2.10
C LYS A 15 17.39 1.79 1.43
N VAL A 16 16.34 2.13 0.69
CA VAL A 16 15.42 1.15 0.11
C VAL A 16 15.18 1.40 -1.37
N ILE A 17 14.71 2.60 -1.76
CA ILE A 17 14.29 2.86 -3.14
C ILE A 17 15.49 2.82 -4.09
N LYS A 18 16.56 3.55 -3.79
CA LYS A 18 17.77 3.56 -4.64
C LYS A 18 18.43 2.18 -4.74
N PRO A 19 18.65 1.43 -3.66
CA PRO A 19 19.14 0.05 -3.76
C PRO A 19 18.22 -0.85 -4.58
N PHE A 20 16.90 -0.72 -4.42
CA PHE A 20 15.93 -1.46 -5.22
C PHE A 20 16.11 -1.17 -6.72
N LEU A 21 16.12 0.10 -7.12
CA LEU A 21 16.29 0.49 -8.52
C LEU A 21 17.65 0.01 -9.07
N SER A 22 18.73 0.18 -8.31
CA SER A 22 20.06 -0.29 -8.70
C SER A 22 20.12 -1.78 -8.99
N ILE A 23 19.46 -2.61 -8.16
CA ILE A 23 19.39 -4.07 -8.39
C ILE A 23 18.55 -4.37 -9.65
N LYS A 24 17.40 -3.71 -9.80
CA LYS A 24 16.48 -3.95 -10.93
C LYS A 24 17.08 -3.55 -12.27
N GLU A 25 17.82 -2.45 -12.32
CA GLU A 25 18.45 -1.91 -13.52
C GLU A 25 19.78 -2.58 -13.86
N ASN A 26 20.31 -3.41 -12.98
CA ASN A 26 21.58 -4.11 -13.22
C ASN A 26 21.43 -5.17 -14.32
N ALA A 27 21.93 -4.85 -15.51
CA ALA A 27 21.89 -5.73 -16.68
C ALA A 27 22.80 -6.96 -16.56
N SER A 28 23.74 -6.99 -15.59
CA SER A 28 24.64 -8.13 -15.38
C SER A 28 24.03 -9.22 -14.50
N LEU A 29 22.89 -8.99 -13.86
CA LEU A 29 22.20 -9.94 -13.02
C LEU A 29 21.03 -10.60 -13.77
N SER A 30 20.89 -11.92 -13.63
CA SER A 30 19.69 -12.65 -14.04
C SER A 30 18.49 -12.26 -13.15
N ASP A 31 17.28 -12.64 -13.57
CA ASP A 31 16.07 -12.34 -12.79
C ASP A 31 16.08 -13.07 -11.43
N GLU A 32 16.63 -14.29 -11.37
CA GLU A 32 16.80 -15.05 -10.13
C GLU A 32 17.77 -14.37 -9.17
N GLU A 33 18.90 -13.86 -9.68
CA GLU A 33 19.88 -13.13 -8.88
C GLU A 33 19.32 -11.82 -8.37
N LYS A 34 18.61 -11.05 -9.22
CA LYS A 34 17.89 -9.84 -8.79
C LYS A 34 16.90 -10.13 -7.67
N LYS A 35 16.12 -11.20 -7.80
CA LYS A 35 15.18 -11.63 -6.78
C LYS A 35 15.89 -11.99 -5.47
N ALA A 36 17.01 -12.71 -5.53
CA ALA A 36 17.81 -13.05 -4.37
C ALA A 36 18.38 -11.80 -3.67
N GLU A 37 18.92 -10.84 -4.43
CA GLU A 37 19.43 -9.58 -3.87
C GLU A 37 18.33 -8.73 -3.24
N LEU A 38 17.16 -8.63 -3.89
CA LEU A 38 16.00 -7.91 -3.33
C LEU A 38 15.51 -8.56 -2.03
N SER A 39 15.53 -9.89 -1.95
CA SER A 39 15.15 -10.62 -0.73
C SER A 39 16.09 -10.32 0.44
N LYS A 40 17.40 -10.14 0.21
CA LYS A 40 18.38 -9.80 1.25
C LYS A 40 18.09 -8.44 1.90
N ILE A 41 17.53 -7.49 1.14
CA ILE A 41 17.14 -6.17 1.65
C ILE A 41 15.66 -6.11 2.08
N GLY A 42 14.98 -7.27 2.16
CA GLY A 42 13.62 -7.39 2.68
C GLY A 42 12.53 -6.92 1.71
N LEU A 43 12.82 -6.81 0.41
CA LEU A 43 11.86 -6.30 -0.59
C LEU A 43 11.17 -7.42 -1.40
N GLY A 44 11.54 -8.69 -1.19
CA GLY A 44 10.86 -9.84 -1.78
C GLY A 44 10.55 -9.71 -3.28
N ASP A 45 9.39 -10.24 -3.71
CA ASP A 45 9.02 -10.36 -5.13
C ASP A 45 8.31 -9.14 -5.73
N GLY A 46 8.20 -8.02 -5.00
CA GLY A 46 7.12 -7.11 -5.36
C GLY A 46 7.54 -5.69 -5.69
N GLU A 47 7.87 -5.39 -6.96
CA GLU A 47 7.98 -4.02 -7.46
C GLU A 47 6.75 -3.19 -7.08
N TYR A 48 5.57 -3.74 -7.30
CA TYR A 48 4.31 -3.11 -6.94
C TYR A 48 4.21 -2.88 -5.43
N GLY A 49 4.54 -3.88 -4.61
CA GLY A 49 4.53 -3.76 -3.15
C GLY A 49 5.51 -2.71 -2.65
N CYS A 50 6.73 -2.67 -3.20
CA CYS A 50 7.73 -1.65 -2.88
C CYS A 50 7.23 -0.24 -3.23
N ALA A 51 6.70 -0.04 -4.42
CA ALA A 51 6.15 1.25 -4.86
C ALA A 51 5.00 1.73 -3.97
N LYS A 52 4.09 0.82 -3.59
CA LYS A 52 2.97 1.15 -2.69
C LYS A 52 3.42 1.42 -1.25
N ALA A 53 4.41 0.70 -0.75
CA ALA A 53 5.00 0.97 0.55
C ALA A 53 5.69 2.35 0.60
N ALA A 54 6.41 2.71 -0.46
CA ALA A 54 7.01 4.04 -0.59
C ALA A 54 5.94 5.15 -0.64
N LEU A 55 4.87 4.95 -1.39
CA LEU A 55 3.74 5.89 -1.44
C LEU A 55 3.07 6.07 -0.07
N ASN A 56 2.87 4.99 0.67
CA ASN A 56 2.32 5.05 2.02
C ASN A 56 3.24 5.81 2.99
N ALA A 57 4.56 5.59 2.90
CA ALA A 57 5.54 6.33 3.70
C ALA A 57 5.52 7.83 3.37
N TYR A 58 5.47 8.17 2.08
CA TYR A 58 5.33 9.55 1.63
C TYR A 58 4.03 10.19 2.15
N THR A 59 2.91 9.48 2.12
CA THR A 59 1.63 9.95 2.68
C THR A 59 1.76 10.34 4.15
N CYS A 60 2.43 9.50 4.96
CA CYS A 60 2.66 9.81 6.37
C CYS A 60 3.54 11.05 6.55
N GLU A 61 4.62 11.19 5.79
CA GLU A 61 5.49 12.37 5.86
C GLU A 61 4.78 13.64 5.37
N ALA A 62 4.00 13.55 4.28
CA ALA A 62 3.21 14.66 3.78
C ALA A 62 2.19 15.15 4.82
N ALA A 63 1.54 14.23 5.52
CA ALA A 63 0.62 14.58 6.62
C ALA A 63 1.31 15.34 7.75
N LEU A 64 2.54 14.96 8.11
CA LEU A 64 3.33 15.68 9.12
C LEU A 64 3.76 17.08 8.65
N LYS A 65 4.08 17.23 7.37
CA LYS A 65 4.49 18.52 6.79
C LYS A 65 3.33 19.49 6.57
N HIS A 66 2.12 18.96 6.42
CA HIS A 66 0.92 19.72 6.13
C HIS A 66 -0.19 19.46 7.15
N PRO A 67 -0.02 19.87 8.43
CA PRO A 67 -0.93 19.51 9.52
C PRO A 67 -2.34 20.14 9.38
N SER A 68 -2.51 21.09 8.48
CA SER A 68 -3.82 21.67 8.15
C SER A 68 -4.63 20.84 7.13
N LEU A 69 -4.03 19.76 6.58
CA LEU A 69 -4.67 18.90 5.60
C LEU A 69 -4.87 17.48 6.15
N HIS A 70 -6.01 16.88 5.81
CA HIS A 70 -6.23 15.45 6.04
C HIS A 70 -5.64 14.65 4.86
N ILE A 71 -4.43 14.14 5.04
CA ILE A 71 -3.71 13.35 4.03
C ILE A 71 -3.65 11.91 4.51
N ASN A 72 -4.41 11.04 3.88
CA ASN A 72 -4.54 9.63 4.24
C ASN A 72 -4.34 8.73 3.02
N ALA A 73 -3.99 7.48 3.24
CA ALA A 73 -3.93 6.44 2.23
C ALA A 73 -5.02 5.40 2.44
N CYS A 74 -5.45 4.75 1.38
CA CYS A 74 -6.41 3.65 1.48
C CYS A 74 -6.14 2.56 0.44
N THR A 75 -6.73 1.38 0.68
CA THR A 75 -6.83 0.33 -0.32
C THR A 75 -8.29 0.04 -0.63
N PRO A 76 -8.68 -0.03 -1.92
CA PRO A 76 -10.03 -0.42 -2.32
C PRO A 76 -10.28 -1.92 -2.10
N GLY A 77 -9.24 -2.72 -1.94
CA GLY A 77 -9.28 -4.18 -2.03
C GLY A 77 -9.04 -4.65 -3.46
N TRP A 78 -9.48 -5.87 -3.76
CA TRP A 78 -9.35 -6.45 -5.10
C TRP A 78 -10.59 -6.14 -5.92
N ILE A 79 -10.46 -5.26 -6.91
CA ILE A 79 -11.58 -4.66 -7.64
C ILE A 79 -11.58 -5.12 -9.10
N ALA A 80 -12.76 -5.43 -9.62
CA ALA A 80 -12.98 -5.76 -11.01
C ALA A 80 -12.88 -4.51 -11.89
N THR A 81 -11.70 -4.28 -12.43
CA THR A 81 -11.37 -3.17 -13.34
C THR A 81 -10.71 -3.70 -14.60
N ASP A 82 -10.51 -2.85 -15.60
CA ASP A 82 -9.80 -3.24 -16.82
C ASP A 82 -8.37 -3.78 -16.54
N LEU A 83 -7.75 -3.35 -15.46
CA LEU A 83 -6.45 -3.87 -15.02
C LEU A 83 -6.51 -5.31 -14.49
N THR A 84 -7.61 -5.71 -13.89
CA THR A 84 -7.70 -6.95 -13.08
C THR A 84 -8.64 -8.01 -13.65
N LYS A 85 -9.64 -7.62 -14.44
CA LYS A 85 -10.67 -8.54 -14.98
C LYS A 85 -10.07 -9.69 -15.80
N GLY A 86 -8.98 -9.48 -16.51
CA GLY A 86 -8.30 -10.51 -17.28
C GLY A 86 -7.80 -11.70 -16.44
N TYR A 87 -7.69 -11.55 -15.12
CA TYR A 87 -7.37 -12.68 -14.23
C TYR A 87 -8.56 -13.65 -14.13
N ALA A 88 -9.78 -13.14 -13.97
CA ALA A 88 -10.99 -13.97 -13.93
C ALA A 88 -11.26 -14.63 -15.27
N GLU A 89 -11.12 -13.87 -16.37
CA GLU A 89 -11.28 -14.35 -17.74
C GLU A 89 -10.37 -15.54 -18.06
N LYS A 90 -9.09 -15.49 -17.66
CA LYS A 90 -8.11 -16.59 -17.82
C LYS A 90 -8.53 -17.86 -17.08
N GLN A 91 -9.37 -17.76 -16.05
CA GLN A 91 -9.90 -18.91 -15.31
C GLN A 91 -11.29 -19.33 -15.78
N GLY A 92 -11.85 -18.67 -16.79
CA GLY A 92 -13.21 -18.94 -17.24
C GLY A 92 -14.28 -18.60 -16.20
N LYS A 93 -13.99 -17.63 -15.31
CA LYS A 93 -14.85 -17.24 -14.18
C LYS A 93 -15.23 -15.77 -14.29
N SER A 94 -16.35 -15.42 -13.68
CA SER A 94 -16.69 -14.01 -13.47
C SER A 94 -15.79 -13.37 -12.38
N PRO A 95 -15.63 -12.04 -12.38
CA PRO A 95 -14.90 -11.35 -11.33
C PRO A 95 -15.39 -11.67 -9.91
N ALA A 96 -16.69 -11.77 -9.70
CA ALA A 96 -17.29 -12.09 -8.41
C ALA A 96 -16.92 -13.50 -7.92
N GLU A 97 -16.88 -14.49 -8.81
CA GLU A 97 -16.51 -15.88 -8.48
C GLU A 97 -15.04 -16.02 -8.04
N VAL A 98 -14.17 -15.09 -8.44
CA VAL A 98 -12.78 -15.05 -7.95
C VAL A 98 -12.60 -14.09 -6.78
N GLY A 99 -13.68 -13.52 -6.24
CA GLY A 99 -13.65 -12.68 -5.04
C GLY A 99 -13.35 -11.20 -5.30
N MET A 100 -13.43 -10.74 -6.55
CA MET A 100 -13.31 -9.31 -6.86
C MET A 100 -14.59 -8.57 -6.46
N LYS A 101 -14.42 -7.36 -5.93
CA LYS A 101 -15.50 -6.41 -5.64
C LYS A 101 -15.82 -5.55 -6.88
N SER A 102 -17.00 -4.93 -6.88
CA SER A 102 -17.34 -3.96 -7.93
C SER A 102 -16.54 -2.67 -7.81
N PRO A 103 -16.41 -1.87 -8.88
CA PRO A 103 -15.80 -0.53 -8.82
C PRO A 103 -16.46 0.39 -7.78
N GLU A 104 -17.78 0.30 -7.63
CA GLU A 104 -18.55 1.09 -6.65
C GLU A 104 -18.17 0.71 -5.22
N GLU A 105 -18.05 -0.58 -4.94
CA GLU A 105 -17.57 -1.06 -3.64
C GLU A 105 -16.14 -0.62 -3.37
N GLY A 106 -15.28 -0.64 -4.40
CA GLY A 106 -13.89 -0.17 -4.29
C GLY A 106 -13.78 1.33 -4.01
N ALA A 107 -14.67 2.13 -4.58
CA ALA A 107 -14.69 3.58 -4.37
C ALA A 107 -15.11 4.00 -2.96
N ARG A 108 -15.81 3.15 -2.21
CA ARG A 108 -16.39 3.50 -0.89
C ARG A 108 -15.38 4.08 0.09
N VAL A 109 -14.20 3.50 0.21
CA VAL A 109 -13.19 3.97 1.16
C VAL A 109 -12.65 5.35 0.76
N ALA A 110 -12.40 5.58 -0.52
CA ALA A 110 -11.93 6.88 -1.01
C ALA A 110 -13.01 7.96 -0.82
N VAL A 111 -14.26 7.66 -1.18
CA VAL A 111 -15.40 8.58 -0.98
C VAL A 111 -15.59 8.90 0.50
N HIS A 112 -15.51 7.90 1.39
CA HIS A 112 -15.60 8.11 2.82
C HIS A 112 -14.53 9.08 3.33
N LEU A 113 -13.27 8.90 2.92
CA LEU A 113 -12.18 9.79 3.33
C LEU A 113 -12.31 11.20 2.78
N MET A 114 -12.88 11.35 1.57
CA MET A 114 -13.10 12.67 0.96
C MET A 114 -14.29 13.41 1.54
N MET A 115 -15.38 12.71 1.85
CA MET A 115 -16.66 13.28 2.24
C MET A 115 -16.96 13.13 3.73
N GLY A 116 -16.20 12.25 4.43
CA GLY A 116 -16.38 12.00 5.85
C GLY A 116 -15.92 13.18 6.70
N GLN A 117 -16.53 13.34 7.87
CA GLN A 117 -16.03 14.25 8.89
C GLN A 117 -14.92 13.51 9.66
N LEU A 118 -13.68 13.75 9.25
CA LEU A 118 -12.52 13.22 9.94
C LEU A 118 -12.14 14.09 11.13
N ALA A 119 -11.82 13.50 12.26
CA ALA A 119 -11.24 14.23 13.38
C ALA A 119 -9.86 14.77 13.01
N ALA A 120 -9.43 15.88 13.62
CA ALA A 120 -8.17 16.55 13.28
C ALA A 120 -6.95 15.63 13.34
N GLU A 121 -6.96 14.65 14.24
CA GLU A 121 -5.91 13.65 14.39
C GLU A 121 -5.98 12.52 13.37
N GLU A 122 -7.00 12.47 12.51
CA GLU A 122 -7.17 11.45 11.47
C GLU A 122 -6.44 11.78 10.17
N THR A 123 -5.16 12.07 10.29
CA THR A 123 -4.25 12.32 9.17
C THR A 123 -3.03 11.39 9.27
N GLY A 124 -2.34 11.12 8.17
CA GLY A 124 -1.20 10.22 8.10
C GLY A 124 -1.56 8.75 8.36
N ARG A 125 -2.80 8.35 8.10
CA ARG A 125 -3.30 7.00 8.38
C ARG A 125 -3.56 6.22 7.10
N TYR A 126 -3.64 4.89 7.27
CA TYR A 126 -4.00 3.95 6.21
C TYR A 126 -5.31 3.25 6.53
N TYR A 127 -6.20 3.17 5.55
CA TYR A 127 -7.53 2.59 5.70
C TYR A 127 -7.74 1.39 4.77
N GLY A 128 -8.35 0.33 5.31
CA GLY A 128 -8.77 -0.83 4.54
C GLY A 128 -10.02 -0.56 3.69
N SER A 129 -10.35 -1.51 2.83
CA SER A 129 -11.55 -1.43 1.97
C SER A 129 -12.88 -1.46 2.75
N ASP A 130 -12.84 -1.76 4.03
CA ASP A 130 -13.95 -1.72 4.98
C ASP A 130 -14.03 -0.39 5.75
N VAL A 131 -13.26 0.62 5.31
CA VAL A 131 -13.20 1.95 5.92
C VAL A 131 -12.60 1.93 7.35
N VAL A 132 -11.94 0.87 7.73
CA VAL A 132 -11.36 0.73 9.06
C VAL A 132 -9.86 0.98 9.02
N ARG A 133 -9.34 1.73 10.02
CA ARG A 133 -7.91 1.99 10.18
C ARG A 133 -7.11 0.69 10.16
N SER A 134 -6.10 0.63 9.32
CA SER A 134 -5.27 -0.53 9.08
C SER A 134 -3.79 -0.21 9.33
N PRO A 135 -2.97 -1.17 9.75
CA PRO A 135 -1.53 -0.97 9.92
C PRO A 135 -0.83 -0.90 8.55
N LEU A 136 0.32 -0.23 8.52
CA LEU A 136 1.18 -0.17 7.33
C LEU A 136 2.18 -1.34 7.24
N HIS A 137 2.44 -2.02 8.36
CA HIS A 137 3.50 -3.03 8.47
C HIS A 137 3.01 -4.47 8.36
N LYS A 138 1.70 -4.69 8.39
CA LYS A 138 1.09 -6.03 8.24
C LYS A 138 -0.27 -5.92 7.58
N TYR A 139 -0.68 -6.98 6.92
CA TYR A 139 -2.02 -7.08 6.38
C TYR A 139 -3.07 -7.19 7.50
N ARG A 140 -4.15 -6.42 7.36
CA ARG A 140 -5.37 -6.54 8.16
C ARG A 140 -6.51 -6.99 7.25
N SER A 141 -7.12 -8.12 7.56
CA SER A 141 -8.30 -8.57 6.81
C SER A 141 -9.48 -7.63 7.04
N PRO A 142 -10.29 -7.35 6.00
CA PRO A 142 -11.56 -6.66 6.18
C PRO A 142 -12.42 -7.38 7.23
N GLY A 143 -13.07 -6.60 8.11
CA GLY A 143 -13.84 -7.14 9.24
C GLY A 143 -13.03 -7.47 10.50
N ALA A 144 -11.70 -7.52 10.44
CA ALA A 144 -10.88 -7.63 11.65
C ALA A 144 -10.92 -6.33 12.48
N PRO A 145 -10.59 -6.37 13.78
CA PRO A 145 -10.55 -5.19 14.63
C PRO A 145 -9.68 -4.06 14.04
N ALA A 146 -10.08 -2.82 14.33
CA ALA A 146 -9.31 -1.65 13.93
C ALA A 146 -7.89 -1.70 14.51
N TYR A 147 -6.92 -1.17 13.74
CA TYR A 147 -5.57 -1.00 14.24
C TYR A 147 -5.52 0.12 15.27
N ASN A 148 -5.03 -0.19 16.47
CA ASN A 148 -4.98 0.73 17.61
C ASN A 148 -3.81 1.72 17.58
N GLY A 149 -2.88 1.58 16.61
CA GLY A 149 -1.72 2.46 16.49
C GLY A 149 -0.47 1.97 17.22
N GLU A 150 -0.52 0.83 17.87
CA GLU A 150 0.66 0.23 18.50
C GLU A 150 1.52 -0.46 17.42
N PHE A 151 2.80 -0.14 17.41
CA PHE A 151 3.80 -0.87 16.64
C PHE A 151 4.37 -1.98 17.53
N PRO A 152 4.59 -3.18 16.97
CA PRO A 152 5.25 -4.24 17.72
C PRO A 152 6.69 -3.86 18.07
#